data_5a1daf702e156623c3dc274671e88b1c
#
_entry.id   5a1daf702e156623c3dc274671e88b1c
#
_cell.length_a   1.000
_cell.length_b   1.000
_cell.length_c   1.000
_cell.angle_alpha   90.00
_cell.angle_beta   90.00
_cell.angle_gamma   90.00
#
_symmetry.space_group_name_H-M   'P 1'
#
loop_
_entity.id
_entity.type
_entity.pdbx_description
1 polymer ?
#
loop_
_entity_poly.entity_id
_entity_poly.type
_entity_poly.pdbx_seq_one_letter_code
_entity_poly.pdbx_strand_id
1 'polypeptide(L)'
;KKDEYVFDCSDIDDIITFQKDGTMKVVKVEAKTFIGKNIVHVGVFKKGDKRTVYNMIYREGKEGPYYMKRFSVTGVTRNTDYKLASDKKGSEMLYFSANPNGEAETVTVLLKPNSRVRKNKIEIDFSELAIKGRDSRGNLVTKYAVKKVDLKEEGVSTLAPRKIWFDDTVRRLNADGRGTLLGSFKGDDKILTINQNGEAKLVTFDLLNRFDDEYLILEKWKPEQPITCIYFDGEKGIYFIKRFLLENTTNVQHFMPSEHPKSFVEFVGTSDGCTAEIIFPKDKSGKEKEPEIINIDEFIAVKGIKAIGNQFIKEKVKSINITIPEPLEEEIIEAEESESEEANADSEVNEIPEEGQIGDLFSIDENNE
;
A
#
# COMPACT_ATOMS: atom_id res chain seq x y z
N LYS A 1 22.01 8.64 25.87
CA LYS A 1 21.29 7.84 24.87
C LYS A 1 21.04 8.74 23.67
N LYS A 2 21.32 8.30 22.46
CA LYS A 2 20.92 9.02 21.24
C LYS A 2 19.41 8.87 21.10
N ASP A 3 18.73 9.95 20.73
CA ASP A 3 17.33 9.90 20.32
C ASP A 3 17.25 9.11 19.00
N GLU A 4 16.19 8.34 18.84
CA GLU A 4 15.91 7.53 17.66
C GLU A 4 14.71 8.18 16.94
N TYR A 5 14.89 8.48 15.65
CA TYR A 5 13.79 8.93 14.78
C TYR A 5 12.85 7.76 14.51
N VAL A 6 11.54 8.01 14.61
CA VAL A 6 10.51 7.00 14.32
C VAL A 6 9.66 7.42 13.11
N PHE A 7 9.05 8.60 13.15
CA PHE A 7 8.24 9.19 12.06
C PHE A 7 7.97 10.68 12.32
N ASP A 8 7.51 11.38 11.29
CA ASP A 8 7.03 12.76 11.39
C ASP A 8 5.59 12.80 11.87
N CYS A 9 5.28 13.72 12.78
CA CYS A 9 3.93 14.00 13.26
C CYS A 9 3.72 15.50 13.50
N SER A 10 2.46 15.94 13.54
CA SER A 10 2.10 17.29 13.92
C SER A 10 1.95 17.41 15.43
N ASP A 11 2.10 18.63 15.97
CA ASP A 11 1.87 18.95 17.38
C ASP A 11 0.38 18.81 17.82
N ILE A 12 -0.53 18.73 16.85
CA ILE A 12 -1.95 18.46 17.09
C ILE A 12 -2.31 16.98 17.05
N ASP A 13 -1.40 16.11 16.61
CA ASP A 13 -1.63 14.66 16.51
C ASP A 13 -1.69 14.00 17.89
N ASP A 14 -2.31 12.82 17.91
CA ASP A 14 -2.25 11.88 19.02
C ASP A 14 -1.34 10.70 18.64
N ILE A 15 -0.61 10.18 19.61
CA ILE A 15 0.31 9.05 19.44
C ILE A 15 -0.28 7.83 20.14
N ILE A 16 -0.43 6.73 19.41
CA ILE A 16 -0.79 5.44 19.94
C ILE A 16 0.47 4.61 20.20
N THR A 17 0.50 3.92 21.33
CA THR A 17 1.63 3.08 21.73
C THR A 17 1.14 1.71 22.16
N PHE A 18 1.93 0.70 21.82
CA PHE A 18 1.69 -0.69 22.24
C PHE A 18 2.91 -1.23 22.95
N GLN A 19 2.69 -1.84 24.12
CA GLN A 19 3.74 -2.35 24.99
C GLN A 19 3.73 -3.88 25.00
N LYS A 20 4.87 -4.48 25.26
CA LYS A 20 5.05 -5.94 25.25
C LYS A 20 4.14 -6.68 26.23
N ASP A 21 3.71 -6.04 27.31
CA ASP A 21 2.76 -6.62 28.28
C ASP A 21 1.28 -6.56 27.82
N GLY A 22 1.05 -6.14 26.56
CA GLY A 22 -0.27 -5.96 25.98
C GLY A 22 -0.98 -4.69 26.41
N THR A 23 -0.28 -3.71 26.98
CA THR A 23 -0.83 -2.39 27.27
C THR A 23 -0.81 -1.52 26.02
N MET A 24 -1.92 -0.85 25.75
CA MET A 24 -2.06 0.18 24.75
C MET A 24 -2.39 1.52 25.42
N LYS A 25 -1.85 2.60 24.93
CA LYS A 25 -2.14 3.96 25.39
C LYS A 25 -2.14 4.94 24.24
N VAL A 26 -2.98 5.98 24.31
CA VAL A 26 -2.93 7.13 23.40
C VAL A 26 -2.60 8.38 24.20
N VAL A 27 -1.63 9.15 23.72
CA VAL A 27 -1.17 10.40 24.35
C VAL A 27 -1.13 11.51 23.30
N LYS A 28 -1.24 12.76 23.75
CA LYS A 28 -0.99 13.93 22.89
C LYS A 28 0.51 14.07 22.61
N VAL A 29 0.87 14.60 21.45
CA VAL A 29 2.25 14.98 21.14
C VAL A 29 2.69 16.13 22.04
N GLU A 30 3.78 15.92 22.76
CA GLU A 30 4.44 16.90 23.62
C GLU A 30 5.96 16.74 23.52
N ALA A 31 6.72 17.77 23.85
CA ALA A 31 8.18 17.74 23.75
C ALA A 31 8.85 16.60 24.53
N LYS A 32 8.24 16.16 25.64
CA LYS A 32 8.68 15.00 26.43
C LYS A 32 7.47 14.35 27.10
N THR A 33 7.07 13.18 26.62
CA THR A 33 5.97 12.40 27.20
C THR A 33 6.44 10.97 27.46
N PHE A 34 6.16 10.46 28.67
CA PHE A 34 6.42 9.05 28.95
C PHE A 34 5.29 8.19 28.39
N ILE A 35 5.61 7.38 27.40
CA ILE A 35 4.67 6.56 26.64
C ILE A 35 4.66 5.07 27.03
N GLY A 36 5.44 4.69 28.02
CA GLY A 36 5.52 3.31 28.53
C GLY A 36 6.92 2.69 28.46
N LYS A 37 6.98 1.41 28.80
CA LYS A 37 8.22 0.60 28.76
C LYS A 37 8.04 -0.57 27.79
N ASN A 38 9.16 -1.08 27.26
CA ASN A 38 9.15 -2.22 26.34
C ASN A 38 8.14 -2.02 25.19
N ILE A 39 8.23 -0.88 24.52
CA ILE A 39 7.35 -0.50 23.44
C ILE A 39 7.61 -1.43 22.26
N VAL A 40 6.54 -1.95 21.67
CA VAL A 40 6.54 -2.83 20.49
C VAL A 40 6.21 -2.01 19.24
N HIS A 41 5.30 -1.03 19.36
CA HIS A 41 4.90 -0.17 18.26
C HIS A 41 4.50 1.22 18.75
N VAL A 42 4.83 2.23 17.95
CA VAL A 42 4.42 3.64 18.12
C VAL A 42 3.95 4.15 16.77
N GLY A 43 2.81 4.83 16.73
CA GLY A 43 2.27 5.41 15.50
C GLY A 43 1.38 6.61 15.76
N VAL A 44 0.98 7.32 14.70
CA VAL A 44 -0.02 8.38 14.78
C VAL A 44 -1.40 7.76 14.94
N PHE A 45 -2.17 8.23 15.92
CA PHE A 45 -3.54 7.79 16.15
C PHE A 45 -4.54 8.72 15.45
N LYS A 46 -5.38 8.17 14.60
CA LYS A 46 -6.50 8.88 13.96
C LYS A 46 -7.81 8.36 14.54
N LYS A 47 -8.55 9.26 15.21
CA LYS A 47 -9.87 8.93 15.77
C LYS A 47 -10.84 8.58 14.65
N GLY A 48 -11.56 7.48 14.80
CA GLY A 48 -12.53 6.99 13.80
C GLY A 48 -11.92 6.20 12.65
N ASP A 49 -10.60 6.01 12.62
CA ASP A 49 -9.95 5.21 11.59
C ASP A 49 -10.31 3.72 11.76
N LYS A 50 -11.04 3.18 10.78
CA LYS A 50 -11.40 1.77 10.69
C LYS A 50 -10.46 0.97 9.80
N ARG A 51 -9.56 1.64 9.06
CA ARG A 51 -8.68 0.97 8.10
C ARG A 51 -7.38 0.48 8.73
N THR A 52 -6.86 1.19 9.73
CA THR A 52 -5.70 0.70 10.48
C THR A 52 -6.11 -0.50 11.34
N VAL A 53 -5.61 -1.67 10.96
CA VAL A 53 -5.88 -2.94 11.62
C VAL A 53 -4.60 -3.46 12.26
N TYR A 54 -4.73 -3.94 13.48
CA TYR A 54 -3.63 -4.50 14.27
C TYR A 54 -3.79 -6.01 14.36
N ASN A 55 -2.72 -6.74 14.02
CA ASN A 55 -2.66 -8.19 14.18
C ASN A 55 -1.75 -8.53 15.35
N MET A 56 -2.19 -9.45 16.21
CA MET A 56 -1.52 -9.70 17.47
C MET A 56 -1.61 -11.18 17.87
N ILE A 57 -0.48 -11.72 18.36
CA ILE A 57 -0.42 -13.00 19.06
C ILE A 57 0.10 -12.74 20.47
N TYR A 58 -0.60 -13.23 21.49
CA TYR A 58 -0.23 -13.03 22.87
C TYR A 58 -0.41 -14.29 23.71
N ARG A 59 0.33 -14.37 24.81
CA ARG A 59 0.19 -15.38 25.85
C ARG A 59 -0.64 -14.83 27.02
N GLU A 60 -1.61 -15.57 27.44
CA GLU A 60 -2.43 -15.24 28.59
C GLU A 60 -1.77 -15.69 29.91
N GLY A 61 -1.28 -14.75 30.71
CA GLY A 61 -0.57 -15.05 31.95
C GLY A 61 0.82 -15.63 31.70
N LYS A 62 1.48 -16.09 32.77
CA LYS A 62 2.88 -16.58 32.73
C LYS A 62 3.03 -17.92 32.00
N GLU A 63 2.06 -18.81 32.15
CA GLU A 63 2.09 -20.19 31.60
C GLU A 63 0.79 -20.55 30.86
N GLY A 64 0.00 -19.55 30.49
CA GLY A 64 -1.31 -19.74 29.89
C GLY A 64 -1.25 -20.03 28.40
N PRO A 65 -2.44 -20.26 27.80
CA PRO A 65 -2.58 -20.50 26.38
C PRO A 65 -2.26 -19.24 25.57
N TYR A 66 -2.04 -19.45 24.26
CA TYR A 66 -1.73 -18.41 23.30
C TYR A 66 -2.95 -18.12 22.43
N TYR A 67 -3.22 -16.85 22.25
CA TYR A 67 -4.34 -16.36 21.44
C TYR A 67 -3.84 -15.48 20.32
N MET A 68 -4.60 -15.44 19.23
CA MET A 68 -4.43 -14.52 18.11
C MET A 68 -5.68 -13.66 17.95
N LYS A 69 -5.50 -12.41 17.59
CA LYS A 69 -6.60 -11.51 17.26
C LYS A 69 -6.22 -10.49 16.21
N ARG A 70 -7.23 -10.02 15.52
CA ARG A 70 -7.19 -8.96 14.55
C ARG A 70 -8.20 -7.91 14.97
N PHE A 71 -7.76 -6.64 15.11
CA PHE A 71 -8.61 -5.61 15.68
C PHE A 71 -8.29 -4.22 15.18
N SER A 72 -9.28 -3.32 15.25
CA SER A 72 -9.11 -1.89 15.02
C SER A 72 -9.30 -1.10 16.32
N VAL A 73 -8.76 0.15 16.33
CA VAL A 73 -8.88 1.07 17.46
C VAL A 73 -9.46 2.38 16.95
N THR A 74 -10.78 2.52 17.01
CA THR A 74 -11.51 3.68 16.48
C THR A 74 -11.70 4.82 17.46
N GLY A 75 -11.64 4.53 18.75
CA GLY A 75 -11.81 5.54 19.79
C GLY A 75 -11.22 5.12 21.14
N VAL A 76 -10.61 6.10 21.81
CA VAL A 76 -9.97 5.93 23.12
C VAL A 76 -10.05 7.22 23.93
N THR A 77 -9.90 7.09 25.23
CA THR A 77 -9.63 8.21 26.13
C THR A 77 -8.11 8.40 26.25
N ARG A 78 -7.61 9.63 26.04
CA ARG A 78 -6.19 9.95 26.18
C ARG A 78 -5.69 9.62 27.58
N ASN A 79 -4.43 9.26 27.69
CA ASN A 79 -3.73 8.94 28.94
C ASN A 79 -4.31 7.75 29.74
N THR A 80 -5.21 6.97 29.14
CA THR A 80 -5.78 5.75 29.74
C THR A 80 -5.04 4.53 29.22
N ASP A 81 -4.67 3.62 30.11
CA ASP A 81 -4.07 2.35 29.79
C ASP A 81 -5.17 1.32 29.46
N TYR A 82 -5.12 0.74 28.26
CA TYR A 82 -6.01 -0.33 27.80
C TYR A 82 -5.26 -1.65 27.76
N LYS A 83 -5.83 -2.71 28.28
CA LYS A 83 -5.26 -4.05 28.22
C LYS A 83 -5.81 -4.80 27.02
N LEU A 84 -4.94 -5.04 26.03
CA LEU A 84 -5.25 -5.81 24.82
C LEU A 84 -5.07 -7.31 25.03
N ALA A 85 -4.12 -7.70 25.88
CA ALA A 85 -3.97 -9.05 26.39
C ALA A 85 -4.87 -9.24 27.63
N SER A 86 -4.83 -10.42 28.25
CA SER A 86 -5.53 -10.68 29.51
C SER A 86 -4.91 -9.87 30.68
N ASP A 87 -5.73 -9.50 31.66
CA ASP A 87 -5.28 -8.88 32.93
C ASP A 87 -4.44 -9.81 33.81
N LYS A 88 -4.33 -11.09 33.43
CA LYS A 88 -3.53 -12.07 34.18
C LYS A 88 -2.05 -11.64 34.18
N LYS A 89 -1.48 -11.57 35.37
CA LYS A 89 -0.07 -11.22 35.57
C LYS A 89 0.86 -12.11 34.73
N GLY A 90 1.74 -11.49 33.96
CA GLY A 90 2.69 -12.18 33.09
C GLY A 90 2.15 -12.47 31.69
N SER A 91 1.00 -11.89 31.30
CA SER A 91 0.58 -11.84 29.91
C SER A 91 1.63 -11.09 29.07
N GLU A 92 1.88 -11.56 27.86
CA GLU A 92 2.96 -11.06 27.00
C GLU A 92 2.56 -11.16 25.54
N MET A 93 2.83 -10.09 24.78
CA MET A 93 2.70 -10.02 23.33
C MET A 93 3.91 -10.67 22.68
N LEU A 94 3.70 -11.64 21.80
CA LEU A 94 4.74 -12.38 21.09
C LEU A 94 4.91 -11.88 19.64
N TYR A 95 3.82 -11.41 19.06
CA TYR A 95 3.79 -10.87 17.69
C TYR A 95 2.82 -9.69 17.66
N PHE A 96 3.20 -8.68 16.87
CA PHE A 96 2.37 -7.51 16.62
C PHE A 96 2.73 -6.89 15.29
N SER A 97 1.72 -6.51 14.51
CA SER A 97 1.83 -5.68 13.32
C SER A 97 0.76 -4.60 13.32
N ALA A 98 1.07 -3.47 12.69
CA ALA A 98 0.16 -2.37 12.44
C ALA A 98 0.01 -2.21 10.92
N ASN A 99 -1.21 -2.33 10.43
CA ASN A 99 -1.53 -2.47 9.02
C ASN A 99 -2.47 -1.33 8.59
N PRO A 100 -1.97 -0.25 7.97
CA PRO A 100 -2.73 0.97 7.68
C PRO A 100 -3.91 0.78 6.74
N ASN A 101 -3.87 -0.25 5.91
CA ASN A 101 -4.94 -0.59 4.96
C ASN A 101 -5.54 -1.97 5.23
N GLY A 102 -5.43 -2.48 6.47
CA GLY A 102 -5.97 -3.78 6.84
C GLY A 102 -5.28 -4.95 6.14
N GLU A 103 -3.98 -4.85 5.94
CA GLU A 103 -3.16 -5.95 5.43
C GLU A 103 -3.22 -7.13 6.41
N ALA A 104 -3.12 -8.34 5.88
CA ALA A 104 -3.20 -9.56 6.65
C ALA A 104 -2.08 -10.52 6.26
N GLU A 105 -1.01 -10.47 7.03
CA GLU A 105 0.18 -11.29 6.83
C GLU A 105 -0.02 -12.74 7.30
N THR A 106 0.81 -13.64 6.78
CA THR A 106 0.95 -15.00 7.28
C THR A 106 2.18 -15.12 8.18
N VAL A 107 2.00 -15.72 9.36
CA VAL A 107 3.07 -15.93 10.33
C VAL A 107 3.28 -17.40 10.65
N THR A 108 4.49 -17.74 11.05
CA THR A 108 4.86 -19.07 11.55
C THR A 108 5.08 -19.04 13.04
N VAL A 109 4.28 -19.80 13.78
CA VAL A 109 4.43 -20.03 15.23
C VAL A 109 5.24 -21.31 15.44
N LEU A 110 6.43 -21.18 16.02
CA LEU A 110 7.28 -22.31 16.39
C LEU A 110 7.06 -22.68 17.85
N LEU A 111 6.71 -23.92 18.10
CA LEU A 111 6.51 -24.46 19.45
C LEU A 111 7.84 -24.94 20.07
N LYS A 112 7.93 -24.90 21.39
CA LYS A 112 9.04 -25.55 22.09
C LYS A 112 8.89 -27.08 21.97
N PRO A 113 9.98 -27.83 21.85
CA PRO A 113 9.95 -29.28 21.78
C PRO A 113 9.19 -29.84 23.00
N ASN A 114 8.23 -30.73 22.76
CA ASN A 114 7.46 -31.40 23.76
C ASN A 114 7.03 -32.77 23.22
N SER A 115 7.13 -33.83 24.05
CA SER A 115 6.77 -35.21 23.67
C SER A 115 5.31 -35.39 23.24
N ARG A 116 4.42 -34.47 23.61
CA ARG A 116 3.00 -34.47 23.24
C ARG A 116 2.69 -33.72 21.93
N VAL A 117 3.68 -33.06 21.34
CA VAL A 117 3.49 -32.24 20.14
C VAL A 117 4.10 -32.94 18.92
N ARG A 118 3.26 -33.41 17.99
CA ARG A 118 3.71 -34.07 16.74
C ARG A 118 4.20 -33.08 15.69
N LYS A 119 3.57 -31.89 15.62
CA LYS A 119 3.96 -30.80 14.69
C LYS A 119 4.37 -29.59 15.53
N ASN A 120 5.63 -29.19 15.42
CA ASN A 120 6.17 -28.05 16.17
C ASN A 120 6.04 -26.70 15.45
N LYS A 121 5.37 -26.67 14.30
CA LYS A 121 5.14 -25.49 13.47
C LYS A 121 3.64 -25.35 13.18
N ILE A 122 3.10 -24.14 13.45
CA ILE A 122 1.73 -23.75 13.11
C ILE A 122 1.84 -22.53 12.20
N GLU A 123 1.18 -22.56 11.06
CA GLU A 123 1.03 -21.40 10.18
C GLU A 123 -0.31 -20.74 10.47
N ILE A 124 -0.31 -19.41 10.53
CA ILE A 124 -1.48 -18.58 10.79
C ILE A 124 -1.55 -17.54 9.68
N ASP A 125 -2.65 -17.53 8.95
CA ASP A 125 -3.03 -16.49 8.03
C ASP A 125 -4.01 -15.55 8.74
N PHE A 126 -3.63 -14.28 8.92
CA PHE A 126 -4.49 -13.32 9.58
C PHE A 126 -5.71 -12.92 8.72
N SER A 127 -5.71 -13.20 7.40
CA SER A 127 -6.86 -12.94 6.53
C SER A 127 -8.10 -13.77 6.90
N GLU A 128 -7.89 -14.94 7.50
CA GLU A 128 -8.97 -15.80 7.99
C GLU A 128 -9.65 -15.29 9.28
N LEU A 129 -9.08 -14.24 9.90
CA LEU A 129 -9.61 -13.67 11.14
C LEU A 129 -10.48 -12.45 10.85
N ALA A 130 -11.69 -12.46 11.41
CA ALA A 130 -12.54 -11.28 11.42
C ALA A 130 -11.90 -10.14 12.22
N ILE A 131 -11.98 -8.92 11.69
CA ILE A 131 -11.57 -7.70 12.40
C ILE A 131 -12.62 -7.41 13.48
N LYS A 132 -12.19 -7.36 14.75
CA LYS A 132 -13.05 -7.14 15.92
C LYS A 132 -12.62 -5.88 16.68
N GLY A 133 -13.37 -5.52 17.71
CA GLY A 133 -12.95 -4.48 18.65
C GLY A 133 -11.71 -4.90 19.47
N ARG A 134 -10.96 -3.91 19.96
CA ARG A 134 -9.72 -4.11 20.75
C ARG A 134 -9.92 -5.00 21.99
N ASP A 135 -11.12 -4.99 22.57
CA ASP A 135 -11.43 -5.73 23.82
C ASP A 135 -11.69 -7.22 23.59
N SER A 136 -11.75 -7.67 22.33
CA SER A 136 -11.92 -9.09 22.00
C SER A 136 -10.74 -9.92 22.53
N ARG A 137 -11.03 -11.12 23.06
CA ARG A 137 -10.00 -12.06 23.50
C ARG A 137 -9.24 -12.68 22.31
N GLY A 138 -9.90 -12.84 21.18
CA GLY A 138 -9.35 -13.50 19.99
C GLY A 138 -9.53 -15.04 20.03
N ASN A 139 -8.90 -15.70 19.05
CA ASN A 139 -8.98 -17.14 18.82
C ASN A 139 -7.79 -17.86 19.45
N LEU A 140 -8.02 -19.07 19.96
CA LEU A 140 -6.96 -19.90 20.54
C LEU A 140 -6.00 -20.39 19.45
N VAL A 141 -4.71 -20.12 19.61
CA VAL A 141 -3.64 -20.67 18.76
C VAL A 141 -3.18 -22.02 19.29
N THR A 142 -2.76 -22.05 20.54
CA THR A 142 -2.23 -23.27 21.15
C THR A 142 -2.18 -23.15 22.68
N LYS A 143 -2.22 -24.32 23.35
CA LYS A 143 -1.94 -24.42 24.79
C LYS A 143 -0.47 -24.78 25.06
N TYR A 144 0.30 -25.12 24.04
CA TYR A 144 1.70 -25.52 24.18
C TYR A 144 2.62 -24.31 24.14
N ALA A 145 3.76 -24.42 24.80
CA ALA A 145 4.72 -23.34 24.91
C ALA A 145 5.28 -22.93 23.52
N VAL A 146 5.12 -21.67 23.17
CA VAL A 146 5.66 -21.07 21.95
C VAL A 146 7.13 -20.70 22.19
N LYS A 147 7.99 -21.00 21.20
CA LYS A 147 9.40 -20.61 21.17
C LYS A 147 9.56 -19.21 20.58
N LYS A 148 8.94 -18.97 19.42
CA LYS A 148 8.92 -17.69 18.71
C LYS A 148 7.82 -17.66 17.67
N VAL A 149 7.53 -16.45 17.16
CA VAL A 149 6.65 -16.19 16.02
C VAL A 149 7.47 -15.40 15.00
N ASP A 150 7.48 -15.88 13.76
CA ASP A 150 8.19 -15.24 12.65
C ASP A 150 7.20 -14.86 11.55
N LEU A 151 7.39 -13.72 10.92
CA LEU A 151 6.71 -13.37 9.68
C LEU A 151 7.11 -14.38 8.59
N LYS A 152 6.14 -14.94 7.87
CA LYS A 152 6.36 -15.85 6.76
C LYS A 152 6.15 -15.15 5.42
N GLU A 153 5.04 -14.47 5.28
CA GLU A 153 4.65 -13.76 4.07
C GLU A 153 3.99 -12.43 4.45
N GLU A 154 4.34 -11.36 3.74
CA GLU A 154 3.64 -10.08 3.87
C GLU A 154 2.20 -10.22 3.39
N GLY A 155 1.29 -9.48 4.03
CA GLY A 155 -0.13 -9.54 3.72
C GLY A 155 -0.55 -8.53 2.68
N VAL A 156 -1.71 -8.81 2.09
CA VAL A 156 -2.44 -7.86 1.26
C VAL A 156 -3.65 -7.31 2.03
N SER A 157 -4.16 -6.15 1.59
CA SER A 157 -5.35 -5.57 2.19
C SER A 157 -6.56 -6.48 2.02
N THR A 158 -7.30 -6.68 3.09
CA THR A 158 -8.58 -7.43 3.10
C THR A 158 -9.80 -6.50 3.14
N LEU A 159 -9.57 -5.19 3.08
CA LEU A 159 -10.61 -4.18 3.11
C LEU A 159 -11.12 -3.87 1.70
N ALA A 160 -12.32 -3.29 1.64
CA ALA A 160 -12.91 -2.80 0.40
C ALA A 160 -11.99 -1.77 -0.29
N PRO A 161 -12.09 -1.63 -1.63
CA PRO A 161 -11.34 -0.66 -2.40
C PRO A 161 -11.47 0.75 -1.86
N ARG A 162 -10.47 1.59 -2.09
CA ARG A 162 -10.43 2.97 -1.61
C ARG A 162 -9.93 3.90 -2.70
N LYS A 163 -10.67 4.95 -3.00
CA LYS A 163 -10.19 6.01 -3.90
C LYS A 163 -9.02 6.75 -3.28
N ILE A 164 -7.97 6.95 -4.06
CA ILE A 164 -6.72 7.62 -3.66
C ILE A 164 -6.48 8.78 -4.60
N TRP A 165 -6.19 9.93 -4.01
CA TRP A 165 -5.80 11.17 -4.70
C TRP A 165 -4.36 11.54 -4.36
N PHE A 166 -3.70 12.21 -5.28
CA PHE A 166 -2.40 12.82 -5.05
C PHE A 166 -2.55 14.33 -4.98
N ASP A 167 -2.18 14.92 -3.85
CA ASP A 167 -2.11 16.37 -3.66
C ASP A 167 -0.69 16.84 -3.98
N ASP A 168 -0.54 17.48 -5.14
CA ASP A 168 0.74 17.97 -5.64
C ASP A 168 1.32 19.11 -4.77
N THR A 169 0.48 19.86 -4.09
CA THR A 169 0.91 20.98 -3.22
C THR A 169 1.66 20.49 -1.99
N VAL A 170 1.17 19.44 -1.35
CA VAL A 170 1.78 18.84 -0.15
C VAL A 170 2.58 17.58 -0.45
N ARG A 171 2.60 17.13 -1.70
CA ARG A 171 3.32 15.96 -2.21
C ARG A 171 2.97 14.68 -1.46
N ARG A 172 1.67 14.47 -1.20
CA ARG A 172 1.15 13.32 -0.44
C ARG A 172 -0.11 12.74 -1.03
N LEU A 173 -0.33 11.46 -0.71
CA LEU A 173 -1.60 10.79 -0.97
C LEU A 173 -2.65 11.23 0.06
N ASN A 174 -3.90 11.20 -0.38
CA ASN A 174 -5.05 11.40 0.50
C ASN A 174 -6.26 10.59 0.00
N ALA A 175 -7.28 10.51 0.84
CA ALA A 175 -8.57 9.90 0.50
C ALA A 175 -9.73 10.89 0.67
N ASP A 176 -9.41 12.18 0.70
CA ASP A 176 -10.34 13.27 0.99
C ASP A 176 -10.76 14.02 -0.30
N GLY A 177 -10.35 13.53 -1.47
CA GLY A 177 -10.68 14.13 -2.77
C GLY A 177 -9.84 15.34 -3.16
N ARG A 178 -8.64 15.51 -2.57
CA ARG A 178 -7.77 16.66 -2.86
C ARG A 178 -6.71 16.31 -3.90
N GLY A 179 -6.64 17.10 -4.97
CA GLY A 179 -5.67 16.94 -6.05
C GLY A 179 -6.15 15.98 -7.15
N THR A 180 -5.25 15.25 -7.76
CA THR A 180 -5.50 14.36 -8.89
C THR A 180 -5.93 12.98 -8.40
N LEU A 181 -7.06 12.45 -8.89
CA LEU A 181 -7.49 11.07 -8.62
C LEU A 181 -6.54 10.09 -9.32
N LEU A 182 -5.95 9.18 -8.54
CA LEU A 182 -5.10 8.11 -9.07
C LEU A 182 -5.90 6.83 -9.36
N GLY A 183 -7.14 6.73 -8.86
CA GLY A 183 -8.04 5.60 -9.02
C GLY A 183 -8.44 4.94 -7.71
N SER A 184 -9.13 3.79 -7.83
CA SER A 184 -9.53 2.94 -6.71
C SER A 184 -8.46 1.90 -6.44
N PHE A 185 -8.03 1.74 -5.17
CA PHE A 185 -6.93 0.87 -4.75
C PHE A 185 -7.42 -0.18 -3.76
N LYS A 186 -7.06 -1.44 -3.99
CA LYS A 186 -7.37 -2.60 -3.13
C LYS A 186 -6.18 -3.57 -3.07
N GLY A 187 -6.22 -4.47 -2.11
CA GLY A 187 -5.23 -5.54 -1.99
C GLY A 187 -3.80 -5.01 -1.94
N ASP A 188 -3.00 -5.46 -2.87
CA ASP A 188 -1.59 -5.10 -3.05
C ASP A 188 -1.34 -4.14 -4.22
N ASP A 189 -2.39 -3.44 -4.68
CA ASP A 189 -2.26 -2.40 -5.69
C ASP A 189 -1.13 -1.43 -5.34
N LYS A 190 -0.41 -0.97 -6.36
CA LYS A 190 0.75 -0.10 -6.20
C LYS A 190 0.62 1.14 -7.06
N ILE A 191 1.35 2.16 -6.67
CA ILE A 191 1.55 3.39 -7.42
C ILE A 191 2.86 3.25 -8.18
N LEU A 192 2.82 3.49 -9.48
CA LEU A 192 3.99 3.63 -10.32
C LEU A 192 4.50 5.05 -10.24
N THR A 193 5.78 5.21 -9.95
CA THR A 193 6.49 6.48 -10.07
C THR A 193 7.66 6.34 -11.05
N ILE A 194 7.81 7.31 -11.95
CA ILE A 194 8.94 7.40 -12.88
C ILE A 194 9.51 8.81 -12.81
N ASN A 195 10.82 8.93 -12.61
CA ASN A 195 11.52 10.21 -12.59
C ASN A 195 12.33 10.46 -13.86
N GLN A 196 12.88 11.68 -13.98
CA GLN A 196 13.68 12.11 -15.14
C GLN A 196 15.02 11.36 -15.29
N ASN A 197 15.49 10.69 -14.22
CA ASN A 197 16.74 9.94 -14.25
C ASN A 197 16.57 8.53 -14.86
N GLY A 198 15.36 8.17 -15.30
CA GLY A 198 15.08 6.85 -15.86
C GLY A 198 14.95 5.77 -14.79
N GLU A 199 14.47 6.15 -13.62
CA GLU A 199 14.19 5.26 -12.51
C GLU A 199 12.68 5.08 -12.37
N ALA A 200 12.25 3.82 -12.32
CA ALA A 200 10.88 3.43 -12.02
C ALA A 200 10.81 2.75 -10.65
N LYS A 201 9.82 3.06 -9.87
CA LYS A 201 9.59 2.47 -8.54
C LYS A 201 8.11 2.19 -8.33
N LEU A 202 7.83 1.04 -7.71
CA LEU A 202 6.49 0.71 -7.24
C LEU A 202 6.39 1.00 -5.74
N VAL A 203 5.41 1.81 -5.36
CA VAL A 203 5.19 2.27 -4.01
C VAL A 203 3.79 1.84 -3.55
N THR A 204 3.64 1.48 -2.28
CA THR A 204 2.32 1.19 -1.70
C THR A 204 1.47 2.46 -1.65
N PHE A 205 0.15 2.31 -1.61
CA PHE A 205 -0.77 3.45 -1.47
C PHE A 205 -1.00 3.91 -0.02
N ASP A 206 0.00 3.72 0.85
CA ASP A 206 -0.04 4.23 2.22
C ASP A 206 -0.06 5.77 2.21
N LEU A 207 -1.02 6.37 2.91
CA LEU A 207 -1.19 7.82 2.99
C LEU A 207 -0.03 8.52 3.73
N LEU A 208 0.82 7.78 4.43
CA LEU A 208 2.02 8.29 5.08
C LEU A 208 3.19 8.50 4.10
N ASN A 209 3.11 7.89 2.92
CA ASN A 209 4.15 8.04 1.90
C ASN A 209 4.29 9.50 1.46
N ARG A 210 5.56 9.91 1.27
CA ARG A 210 5.93 11.22 0.72
C ARG A 210 6.52 11.04 -0.67
N PHE A 211 6.23 11.99 -1.54
CA PHE A 211 6.67 12.02 -2.93
C PHE A 211 7.43 13.32 -3.18
N ASP A 212 8.62 13.43 -2.57
CA ASP A 212 9.43 14.66 -2.59
C ASP A 212 10.12 14.90 -3.95
N ASP A 213 10.29 13.86 -4.78
CA ASP A 213 10.88 13.96 -6.12
C ASP A 213 9.87 14.54 -7.15
N GLU A 214 10.41 15.06 -8.24
CA GLU A 214 9.62 15.35 -9.44
C GLU A 214 9.46 14.09 -10.28
N TYR A 215 8.21 13.73 -10.59
CA TYR A 215 7.88 12.54 -11.35
C TYR A 215 7.35 12.91 -12.74
N LEU A 216 7.80 12.17 -13.76
CA LEU A 216 7.21 12.17 -15.09
C LEU A 216 5.90 11.38 -15.11
N ILE A 217 5.83 10.32 -14.31
CA ILE A 217 4.64 9.50 -14.11
C ILE A 217 4.42 9.29 -12.61
N LEU A 218 3.18 9.46 -12.16
CA LEU A 218 2.69 9.10 -10.85
C LEU A 218 1.23 8.64 -11.02
N GLU A 219 1.00 7.34 -11.08
CA GLU A 219 -0.31 6.76 -11.39
C GLU A 219 -0.49 5.37 -10.77
N LYS A 220 -1.70 4.82 -10.81
CA LYS A 220 -1.96 3.44 -10.41
C LYS A 220 -1.24 2.49 -11.36
N TRP A 221 -0.40 1.61 -10.82
CA TRP A 221 0.31 0.61 -11.61
C TRP A 221 -0.62 -0.49 -12.13
N LYS A 222 -0.49 -0.78 -13.41
CA LYS A 222 -1.15 -1.90 -14.09
C LYS A 222 -0.07 -2.89 -14.55
N PRO A 223 0.00 -4.10 -13.97
CA PRO A 223 1.09 -5.06 -14.24
C PRO A 223 1.26 -5.43 -15.71
N GLU A 224 0.16 -5.54 -16.45
CA GLU A 224 0.14 -5.94 -17.86
C GLU A 224 0.36 -4.78 -18.83
N GLN A 225 0.39 -3.53 -18.31
CA GLN A 225 0.55 -2.33 -19.13
C GLN A 225 2.02 -2.05 -19.41
N PRO A 226 2.47 -2.08 -20.67
CA PRO A 226 3.85 -1.75 -21.01
C PRO A 226 4.14 -0.27 -20.81
N ILE A 227 5.36 0.02 -20.39
CA ILE A 227 5.90 1.37 -20.35
C ILE A 227 6.66 1.62 -21.64
N THR A 228 6.25 2.66 -22.37
CA THR A 228 6.96 3.15 -23.55
C THR A 228 7.90 4.28 -23.14
N CYS A 229 9.15 4.20 -23.55
CA CYS A 229 10.16 5.22 -23.29
C CYS A 229 10.89 5.59 -24.57
N ILE A 230 10.91 6.88 -24.93
CA ILE A 230 11.78 7.47 -25.93
C ILE A 230 12.85 8.25 -25.18
N TYR A 231 14.11 7.99 -25.47
CA TYR A 231 15.22 8.63 -24.80
C TYR A 231 16.34 8.99 -25.79
N PHE A 232 17.06 10.05 -25.46
CA PHE A 232 18.27 10.44 -26.17
C PHE A 232 19.49 9.81 -25.49
N ASP A 233 20.31 9.08 -26.25
CA ASP A 233 21.59 8.55 -25.79
C ASP A 233 22.69 9.58 -26.08
N GLY A 234 23.15 10.26 -25.05
CA GLY A 234 24.14 11.33 -25.19
C GLY A 234 25.52 10.85 -25.61
N GLU A 235 25.86 9.56 -25.44
CA GLU A 235 27.11 8.98 -25.91
C GLU A 235 27.08 8.73 -27.42
N LYS A 236 25.96 8.16 -27.90
CA LYS A 236 25.76 7.84 -29.32
C LYS A 236 25.21 9.03 -30.14
N GLY A 237 24.60 9.99 -29.46
CA GLY A 237 24.02 11.18 -30.11
C GLY A 237 22.73 10.89 -30.91
N ILE A 238 21.97 9.86 -30.57
CA ILE A 238 20.77 9.40 -31.27
C ILE A 238 19.62 9.06 -30.30
N TYR A 239 18.41 9.08 -30.85
CA TYR A 239 17.21 8.68 -30.12
C TYR A 239 16.97 7.17 -30.21
N PHE A 240 16.59 6.59 -29.08
CA PHE A 240 16.12 5.20 -28.95
C PHE A 240 14.70 5.19 -28.45
N ILE A 241 13.98 4.11 -28.79
CA ILE A 241 12.68 3.78 -28.24
C ILE A 241 12.69 2.37 -27.67
N LYS A 242 12.03 2.18 -26.54
CA LYS A 242 11.85 0.87 -25.89
C LYS A 242 10.49 0.76 -25.26
N ARG A 243 9.97 -0.47 -25.20
CA ARG A 243 8.76 -0.83 -24.43
C ARG A 243 9.11 -1.99 -23.51
N PHE A 244 8.66 -1.89 -22.26
CA PHE A 244 9.00 -2.90 -21.24
C PHE A 244 7.94 -2.96 -20.16
N LEU A 245 7.88 -4.12 -19.46
CA LEU A 245 7.11 -4.30 -18.23
C LEU A 245 8.02 -4.17 -17.02
N LEU A 246 7.47 -3.69 -15.89
CA LEU A 246 8.16 -3.67 -14.61
C LEU A 246 7.95 -4.99 -13.87
N GLU A 247 8.97 -5.39 -13.13
CA GLU A 247 8.85 -6.46 -12.16
C GLU A 247 8.07 -5.96 -10.92
N ASN A 248 7.24 -6.82 -10.34
CA ASN A 248 6.51 -6.50 -9.11
C ASN A 248 7.45 -6.51 -7.90
N THR A 249 8.26 -5.48 -7.76
CA THR A 249 9.19 -5.28 -6.64
C THR A 249 9.17 -3.82 -6.17
N THR A 250 9.45 -3.59 -4.90
CA THR A 250 9.59 -2.24 -4.33
C THR A 250 10.99 -1.65 -4.55
N ASN A 251 11.91 -2.42 -5.10
CA ASN A 251 13.23 -1.92 -5.46
C ASN A 251 13.15 -0.96 -6.66
N VAL A 252 14.05 0.01 -6.70
CA VAL A 252 14.19 0.89 -7.86
C VAL A 252 14.65 0.08 -9.07
N GLN A 253 13.98 0.28 -10.19
CA GLN A 253 14.28 -0.37 -11.47
C GLN A 253 14.78 0.70 -12.46
N HIS A 254 16.06 0.61 -12.81
CA HIS A 254 16.67 1.52 -13.76
C HIS A 254 16.42 1.05 -15.18
N PHE A 255 15.82 1.90 -16.00
CA PHE A 255 15.54 1.57 -17.40
C PHE A 255 16.38 2.39 -18.41
N MET A 256 17.08 3.43 -17.97
CA MET A 256 18.03 4.15 -18.82
C MET A 256 19.32 3.34 -18.95
N PRO A 257 19.74 2.98 -20.18
CA PRO A 257 20.95 2.18 -20.39
C PRO A 257 22.23 3.01 -20.39
N SER A 258 22.16 4.34 -20.47
CA SER A 258 23.32 5.25 -20.54
C SER A 258 23.29 6.24 -19.39
N GLU A 259 24.37 6.29 -18.61
CA GLU A 259 24.59 7.29 -17.56
C GLU A 259 25.30 8.57 -18.09
N HIS A 260 25.43 8.70 -19.41
CA HIS A 260 26.11 9.86 -19.99
C HIS A 260 25.35 11.16 -19.66
N PRO A 261 26.03 12.25 -19.21
CA PRO A 261 25.38 13.48 -18.72
C PRO A 261 24.44 14.18 -19.72
N LYS A 262 24.56 13.87 -21.02
CA LYS A 262 23.68 14.40 -22.07
C LYS A 262 22.55 13.44 -22.42
N SER A 263 22.43 12.30 -21.75
CA SER A 263 21.32 11.40 -21.93
C SER A 263 20.12 11.90 -21.15
N PHE A 264 18.94 11.82 -21.74
CA PHE A 264 17.69 12.24 -21.08
C PHE A 264 16.50 11.46 -21.62
N VAL A 265 15.44 11.40 -20.83
CA VAL A 265 14.14 10.86 -21.23
C VAL A 265 13.38 11.95 -21.96
N GLU A 266 13.07 11.72 -23.24
CA GLU A 266 12.25 12.61 -24.06
C GLU A 266 10.76 12.40 -23.79
N PHE A 267 10.35 11.14 -23.69
CA PHE A 267 8.97 10.75 -23.41
C PHE A 267 8.95 9.45 -22.59
N VAL A 268 8.05 9.38 -21.66
CA VAL A 268 7.66 8.13 -20.99
C VAL A 268 6.15 8.12 -20.80
N GLY A 269 5.51 6.99 -21.08
CA GLY A 269 4.06 6.82 -20.95
C GLY A 269 3.66 5.37 -20.86
N THR A 270 2.46 5.14 -20.35
CA THR A 270 1.85 3.83 -20.16
C THR A 270 0.69 3.58 -21.13
N SER A 271 0.23 4.58 -21.87
CA SER A 271 -0.88 4.46 -22.81
C SER A 271 -0.48 3.67 -24.06
N ASP A 272 -1.37 2.80 -24.54
CA ASP A 272 -1.28 2.14 -25.83
C ASP A 272 -1.84 3.02 -26.95
N GLY A 273 -1.52 2.70 -28.22
CA GLY A 273 -2.00 3.43 -29.39
C GLY A 273 -1.34 4.78 -29.61
N CYS A 274 -0.24 5.08 -28.90
CA CYS A 274 0.47 6.35 -29.06
C CYS A 274 1.11 6.49 -30.44
N THR A 275 1.07 7.71 -30.99
CA THR A 275 1.77 8.07 -32.22
C THR A 275 2.82 9.14 -31.96
N ALA A 276 3.95 9.03 -32.63
CA ALA A 276 5.02 10.01 -32.58
C ALA A 276 5.11 10.74 -33.90
N GLU A 277 4.97 12.09 -33.89
CA GLU A 277 5.23 12.96 -34.99
C GLU A 277 6.64 13.52 -34.84
N ILE A 278 7.52 13.21 -35.81
CA ILE A 278 8.91 13.63 -35.81
C ILE A 278 9.07 14.82 -36.75
N ILE A 279 9.46 15.94 -36.15
CA ILE A 279 9.74 17.17 -36.92
C ILE A 279 11.25 17.32 -37.13
N PHE A 280 11.64 17.49 -38.39
CA PHE A 280 13.03 17.64 -38.78
C PHE A 280 13.44 19.13 -38.87
N PRO A 281 14.72 19.46 -38.61
CA PRO A 281 15.22 20.79 -38.88
C PRO A 281 15.26 21.07 -40.37
N LYS A 282 15.17 22.36 -40.78
CA LYS A 282 15.37 22.78 -42.17
C LYS A 282 16.74 22.31 -42.65
N ASP A 283 16.79 21.91 -43.90
CA ASP A 283 18.07 21.57 -44.54
C ASP A 283 18.94 22.82 -44.77
N LYS A 284 20.16 22.61 -45.25
CA LYS A 284 21.10 23.72 -45.52
C LYS A 284 20.60 24.69 -46.61
N SER A 285 19.60 24.29 -47.40
CA SER A 285 18.95 25.12 -48.43
C SER A 285 17.71 25.86 -47.91
N GLY A 286 17.34 25.66 -46.65
CA GLY A 286 16.15 26.23 -46.00
C GLY A 286 14.86 25.50 -46.29
N LYS A 287 14.90 24.32 -46.93
CA LYS A 287 13.73 23.51 -47.25
C LYS A 287 13.31 22.71 -46.00
N GLU A 288 12.01 22.69 -45.75
CA GLU A 288 11.41 21.87 -44.70
C GLU A 288 11.23 20.43 -45.19
N LYS A 289 11.55 19.46 -44.36
CA LYS A 289 11.23 18.05 -44.55
C LYS A 289 9.83 17.79 -43.95
N GLU A 290 9.03 16.99 -44.64
CA GLU A 290 7.71 16.60 -44.12
C GLU A 290 7.89 15.85 -42.81
N PRO A 291 7.01 16.05 -41.80
CA PRO A 291 7.02 15.30 -40.57
C PRO A 291 6.80 13.79 -40.84
N GLU A 292 7.46 12.96 -40.06
CA GLU A 292 7.27 11.50 -40.09
C GLU A 292 6.37 11.09 -38.91
N ILE A 293 5.29 10.35 -39.19
CA ILE A 293 4.36 9.86 -38.17
C ILE A 293 4.60 8.36 -37.99
N ILE A 294 4.89 7.97 -36.78
CA ILE A 294 5.18 6.57 -36.39
C ILE A 294 4.16 6.10 -35.37
N ASN A 295 3.49 4.97 -35.65
CA ASN A 295 2.72 4.22 -34.66
C ASN A 295 3.71 3.47 -33.74
N ILE A 296 3.73 3.82 -32.47
CA ILE A 296 4.71 3.30 -31.50
C ILE A 296 4.51 1.80 -31.27
N ASP A 297 3.29 1.33 -31.17
CA ASP A 297 2.97 -0.05 -30.83
C ASP A 297 3.35 -1.01 -31.98
N GLU A 298 3.25 -0.55 -33.22
CA GLU A 298 3.69 -1.31 -34.40
C GLU A 298 5.21 -1.24 -34.59
N PHE A 299 5.85 -0.15 -34.14
CA PHE A 299 7.28 0.08 -34.33
C PHE A 299 8.15 -0.79 -33.42
N ILE A 300 7.71 -1.07 -32.17
CA ILE A 300 8.50 -1.80 -31.21
C ILE A 300 7.67 -2.73 -30.33
N ALA A 301 8.09 -3.99 -30.26
CA ALA A 301 7.52 -4.96 -29.34
C ALA A 301 8.02 -4.76 -27.90
N VAL A 302 7.25 -5.22 -26.92
CA VAL A 302 7.64 -5.26 -25.51
C VAL A 302 8.84 -6.17 -25.31
N LYS A 303 9.86 -5.70 -24.59
CA LYS A 303 11.10 -6.41 -24.27
C LYS A 303 11.43 -6.26 -22.77
N GLY A 304 12.50 -6.88 -22.31
CA GLY A 304 12.95 -6.73 -20.94
C GLY A 304 13.43 -5.31 -20.62
N ILE A 305 13.28 -4.88 -19.38
CA ILE A 305 13.63 -3.53 -18.91
C ILE A 305 15.10 -3.14 -19.19
N LYS A 306 16.02 -4.11 -19.22
CA LYS A 306 17.46 -3.89 -19.51
C LYS A 306 17.78 -3.79 -21.01
N ALA A 307 16.80 -3.99 -21.90
CA ALA A 307 17.03 -3.85 -23.33
C ALA A 307 17.33 -2.39 -23.68
N ILE A 308 18.27 -2.17 -24.62
CA ILE A 308 18.59 -0.82 -25.11
C ILE A 308 17.39 -0.25 -25.89
N GLY A 309 16.61 -1.10 -26.54
CA GLY A 309 15.54 -0.69 -27.45
C GLY A 309 16.01 -0.66 -28.90
N ASN A 310 15.17 -0.09 -29.76
CA ASN A 310 15.46 0.12 -31.17
C ASN A 310 15.93 1.55 -31.39
N GLN A 311 16.83 1.75 -32.33
CA GLN A 311 17.14 3.10 -32.81
C GLN A 311 15.86 3.71 -33.39
N PHE A 312 15.43 4.85 -32.84
CA PHE A 312 14.16 5.46 -33.20
C PHE A 312 14.29 6.33 -34.43
N ILE A 313 15.28 7.20 -34.44
CA ILE A 313 15.50 8.15 -35.51
C ILE A 313 16.98 8.16 -35.87
N LYS A 314 17.28 8.20 -37.21
CA LYS A 314 18.66 8.25 -37.73
C LYS A 314 19.14 9.66 -38.05
N GLU A 315 18.22 10.57 -38.21
CA GLU A 315 18.49 11.95 -38.61
C GLU A 315 18.46 12.89 -37.39
N LYS A 316 18.94 14.10 -37.59
CA LYS A 316 18.75 15.14 -36.57
C LYS A 316 17.29 15.50 -36.46
N VAL A 317 16.82 15.62 -35.24
CA VAL A 317 15.44 15.93 -34.88
C VAL A 317 15.37 17.37 -34.38
N LYS A 318 14.30 18.07 -34.73
CA LYS A 318 13.95 19.37 -34.16
C LYS A 318 13.06 19.19 -32.92
N SER A 319 12.02 18.35 -33.03
CA SER A 319 11.14 17.99 -31.93
C SER A 319 10.44 16.65 -32.21
N ILE A 320 10.00 15.98 -31.15
CA ILE A 320 9.16 14.79 -31.19
C ILE A 320 7.88 15.16 -30.44
N ASN A 321 6.73 15.09 -31.11
CA ASN A 321 5.44 15.34 -30.54
C ASN A 321 4.73 13.99 -30.36
N ILE A 322 4.30 13.68 -29.15
CA ILE A 322 3.58 12.44 -28.88
C ILE A 322 2.10 12.75 -28.76
N THR A 323 1.30 12.03 -29.53
CA THR A 323 -0.16 12.05 -29.41
C THR A 323 -0.60 10.79 -28.68
N ILE A 324 -1.24 10.98 -27.54
CA ILE A 324 -1.88 9.93 -26.76
C ILE A 324 -3.34 9.86 -27.23
N PRO A 325 -3.85 8.68 -27.62
CA PRO A 325 -5.25 8.58 -28.03
C PRO A 325 -6.17 8.92 -26.87
N GLU A 326 -7.28 9.58 -27.16
CA GLU A 326 -8.34 9.76 -26.16
C GLU A 326 -8.94 8.38 -25.84
N PRO A 327 -9.28 8.11 -24.55
CA PRO A 327 -9.96 6.89 -24.17
C PRO A 327 -11.28 6.75 -24.94
N LEU A 328 -11.59 5.55 -25.43
CA LEU A 328 -12.87 5.28 -26.07
C LEU A 328 -14.01 5.49 -25.04
N GLU A 329 -15.17 6.01 -25.48
CA GLU A 329 -16.31 6.22 -24.59
C GLU A 329 -16.73 4.94 -23.86
N GLU A 330 -16.56 3.77 -24.47
CA GLU A 330 -16.80 2.46 -23.85
C GLU A 330 -15.84 2.18 -22.67
N GLU A 331 -14.57 2.55 -22.79
CA GLU A 331 -13.59 2.40 -21.69
C GLU A 331 -13.91 3.34 -20.51
N ILE A 332 -14.47 4.52 -20.79
CA ILE A 332 -14.90 5.46 -19.75
C ILE A 332 -16.11 4.89 -19.01
N ILE A 333 -17.08 4.32 -19.73
CA ILE A 333 -18.29 3.71 -19.15
C ILE A 333 -17.93 2.49 -18.30
N GLU A 334 -17.08 1.58 -18.79
CA GLU A 334 -16.61 0.44 -17.99
C GLU A 334 -15.83 0.86 -16.74
N ALA A 335 -15.03 1.93 -16.82
CA ALA A 335 -14.33 2.48 -15.67
C ALA A 335 -15.28 3.10 -14.65
N GLU A 336 -16.31 3.83 -15.09
CA GLU A 336 -17.33 4.44 -14.25
C GLU A 336 -18.27 3.38 -13.64
N GLU A 337 -18.68 2.34 -14.39
CA GLU A 337 -19.51 1.24 -13.90
C GLU A 337 -18.73 0.39 -12.86
N SER A 338 -17.48 0.03 -13.12
CA SER A 338 -16.64 -0.66 -12.15
C SER A 338 -16.42 0.16 -10.88
N GLU A 339 -16.25 1.48 -10.99
CA GLU A 339 -16.17 2.39 -9.86
C GLU A 339 -17.48 2.50 -9.07
N SER A 340 -18.64 2.44 -9.74
CA SER A 340 -19.97 2.52 -9.10
C SER A 340 -20.35 1.22 -8.39
N GLU A 341 -20.00 0.07 -8.93
CA GLU A 341 -20.19 -1.24 -8.29
C GLU A 341 -19.29 -1.39 -7.04
N GLU A 342 -18.03 -0.94 -7.12
CA GLU A 342 -17.10 -0.93 -5.98
C GLU A 342 -17.59 0.04 -4.86
N ALA A 343 -18.18 1.19 -5.20
CA ALA A 343 -18.74 2.13 -4.24
C ALA A 343 -20.01 1.62 -3.55
N ASN A 344 -20.85 0.85 -4.25
CA ASN A 344 -22.05 0.24 -3.68
C ASN A 344 -21.72 -0.94 -2.75
N ALA A 345 -20.70 -1.73 -3.06
CA ALA A 345 -20.22 -2.79 -2.17
C ALA A 345 -19.74 -2.24 -0.81
N ASP A 346 -19.20 -1.01 -0.78
CA ASP A 346 -18.75 -0.35 0.46
C ASP A 346 -19.93 0.16 1.31
N SER A 347 -21.11 0.43 0.72
CA SER A 347 -22.30 0.88 1.43
C SER A 347 -23.09 -0.26 2.07
N GLU A 348 -23.11 -1.45 1.49
CA GLU A 348 -23.84 -2.62 2.03
C GLU A 348 -23.14 -3.26 3.24
N VAL A 349 -21.82 -3.12 3.38
CA VAL A 349 -21.06 -3.68 4.53
C VAL A 349 -21.24 -2.83 5.82
N ASN A 350 -21.81 -1.63 5.74
CA ASN A 350 -21.95 -0.71 6.87
C ASN A 350 -23.29 -0.78 7.61
N GLU A 351 -24.27 -1.54 7.15
CA GLU A 351 -25.52 -1.79 7.91
C GLU A 351 -25.33 -2.96 8.87
N ILE A 352 -24.86 -2.66 10.10
CA ILE A 352 -25.00 -3.55 11.24
C ILE A 352 -26.48 -3.48 11.62
N PRO A 353 -27.24 -4.60 11.65
CA PRO A 353 -28.60 -4.58 12.18
C PRO A 353 -28.55 -4.12 13.65
N GLU A 354 -29.30 -3.07 13.97
CA GLU A 354 -29.59 -2.73 15.36
C GLU A 354 -30.18 -3.96 16.05
N GLU A 355 -29.60 -4.36 17.18
CA GLU A 355 -30.12 -5.42 18.03
C GLU A 355 -31.58 -5.12 18.37
N GLY A 356 -32.49 -5.85 17.73
CA GLY A 356 -33.90 -5.86 18.07
C GLY A 356 -34.06 -6.35 19.50
N GLN A 357 -34.81 -5.57 20.27
CA GLN A 357 -35.28 -5.89 21.61
C GLN A 357 -35.79 -7.34 21.66
N ILE A 358 -35.08 -8.21 22.37
CA ILE A 358 -35.60 -9.51 22.78
C ILE A 358 -36.53 -9.20 23.96
N GLY A 359 -37.81 -9.14 23.66
CA GLY A 359 -38.87 -9.08 24.68
C GLY A 359 -38.85 -10.31 25.59
N ASP A 360 -39.06 -10.06 26.85
CA ASP A 360 -39.31 -11.04 27.92
C ASP A 360 -40.26 -12.15 27.47
N LEU A 361 -39.78 -13.36 27.41
CA LEU A 361 -40.59 -14.57 27.25
C LEU A 361 -40.20 -15.63 28.26
N PHE A 362 -40.34 -15.31 29.55
CA PHE A 362 -40.44 -16.30 30.65
C PHE A 362 -41.22 -15.71 31.82
N SER A 363 -42.57 -15.67 31.66
CA SER A 363 -43.48 -15.71 32.79
C SER A 363 -43.82 -17.17 33.03
N ILE A 364 -43.27 -17.78 34.05
CA ILE A 364 -43.70 -19.07 34.60
C ILE A 364 -44.84 -18.77 35.56
N ASP A 365 -46.04 -19.21 35.20
CA ASP A 365 -47.20 -19.26 36.10
C ASP A 365 -46.90 -20.28 37.25
N GLU A 366 -46.73 -19.77 38.44
CA GLU A 366 -47.02 -20.53 39.67
C GLU A 366 -48.49 -20.46 39.98
N ASN A 367 -49.23 -21.54 39.68
CA ASN A 367 -50.44 -21.94 40.43
C ASN A 367 -50.89 -23.30 39.91
N ASN A 368 -50.69 -24.35 40.70
CA ASN A 368 -51.71 -25.30 41.20
C ASN A 368 -51.08 -26.51 41.88
N GLU A 369 -51.51 -26.64 43.16
CA GLU A 369 -51.48 -27.81 44.04
C GLU A 369 -50.18 -28.44 44.46
#